data_7cd1c48645e92f49db8aa23472a52898
#
_entry.id   7cd1c48645e92f49db8aa23472a52898
#
_cell.length_a   1.000
_cell.length_b   1.000
_cell.length_c   1.000
_cell.angle_alpha   90.00
_cell.angle_beta   90.00
_cell.angle_gamma   90.00
#
_symmetry.space_group_name_H-M   'P 1'
#
loop_
_entity.id
_entity.type
_entity.pdbx_description
1 polymer ?
#
loop_
_entity_poly.entity_id
_entity_poly.type
_entity_poly.pdbx_seq_one_letter_code
_entity_poly.pdbx_strand_id
1 'polypeptide(L)'
;MAVVLVHHGPTVTRERYDETVRRLTEGKDRVESPSDWPVEGLLVHVAGEGPNGFRVVDVWESEEACNKFGEILGSVLQEVGITDQPEMYAPHAFVSA
;
A
#
# COMPACT_ATOMS: atom_id res chain seq x y z
N MET A 1 6.27 15.68 6.12
CA MET A 1 6.47 15.67 4.67
C MET A 1 5.90 14.40 4.08
N ALA A 2 5.09 14.53 3.04
CA ALA A 2 4.44 13.36 2.42
C ALA A 2 5.48 12.41 1.80
N VAL A 3 5.13 11.13 1.75
CA VAL A 3 5.96 10.08 1.18
C VAL A 3 5.07 9.19 0.32
N VAL A 4 5.57 8.83 -0.86
CA VAL A 4 4.89 7.92 -1.78
C VAL A 4 5.48 6.53 -1.65
N LEU A 5 4.62 5.52 -1.54
CA LEU A 5 5.00 4.12 -1.48
C LEU A 5 4.32 3.38 -2.63
N VAL A 6 5.12 2.75 -3.49
CA VAL A 6 4.60 2.03 -4.66
C VAL A 6 4.97 0.56 -4.59
N HIS A 7 3.96 -0.30 -4.70
CA HIS A 7 4.15 -1.74 -4.85
C HIS A 7 3.80 -2.14 -6.28
N HIS A 8 4.77 -2.73 -6.98
CA HIS A 8 4.61 -3.15 -8.37
C HIS A 8 5.65 -4.22 -8.68
N GLY A 9 5.30 -5.18 -9.50
CA GLY A 9 6.21 -6.25 -9.91
C GLY A 9 5.48 -7.55 -10.16
N PRO A 10 6.18 -8.59 -10.63
CA PRO A 10 5.56 -9.87 -11.00
C PRO A 10 4.77 -10.56 -9.88
N THR A 11 5.17 -10.34 -8.62
CA THR A 11 4.47 -10.95 -7.48
C THR A 11 3.34 -10.11 -6.93
N VAL A 12 3.18 -8.87 -7.39
CA VAL A 12 2.08 -7.99 -6.99
C VAL A 12 0.93 -8.25 -7.95
N THR A 13 -0.02 -9.09 -7.51
CA THR A 13 -1.18 -9.47 -8.30
C THR A 13 -2.45 -9.04 -7.59
N ARG A 14 -3.55 -9.00 -8.34
CA ARG A 14 -4.85 -8.64 -7.77
C ARG A 14 -5.23 -9.60 -6.64
N GLU A 15 -5.04 -10.90 -6.84
CA GLU A 15 -5.41 -11.91 -5.84
C GLU A 15 -4.59 -11.76 -4.56
N ARG A 16 -3.29 -11.51 -4.69
CA ARG A 16 -2.42 -11.31 -3.54
C ARG A 16 -2.73 -9.98 -2.84
N TYR A 17 -3.04 -8.95 -3.62
CA TYR A 17 -3.47 -7.67 -3.06
C TYR A 17 -4.76 -7.85 -2.25
N ASP A 18 -5.77 -8.52 -2.80
CA ASP A 18 -7.04 -8.74 -2.10
C ASP A 18 -6.84 -9.51 -0.80
N GLU A 19 -5.96 -10.51 -0.81
CA GLU A 19 -5.64 -11.25 0.41
C GLU A 19 -4.92 -10.37 1.43
N THR A 20 -4.01 -9.51 0.98
CA THR A 20 -3.32 -8.55 1.83
C THR A 20 -4.31 -7.62 2.52
N VAL A 21 -5.27 -7.10 1.75
CA VAL A 21 -6.32 -6.22 2.29
C VAL A 21 -7.12 -6.95 3.37
N ARG A 22 -7.54 -8.18 3.11
CA ARG A 22 -8.31 -8.96 4.10
C ARG A 22 -7.54 -9.13 5.40
N ARG A 23 -6.24 -9.39 5.33
CA ARG A 23 -5.41 -9.58 6.52
C ARG A 23 -5.15 -8.29 7.29
N LEU A 24 -5.03 -7.15 6.59
CA LEU A 24 -4.77 -5.87 7.22
C LEU A 24 -6.03 -5.22 7.81
N THR A 25 -7.21 -5.57 7.29
CA THR A 25 -8.46 -4.91 7.63
C THR A 25 -9.44 -5.80 8.40
N GLU A 26 -8.97 -6.90 8.93
CA GLU A 26 -9.79 -7.85 9.69
C GLU A 26 -10.94 -8.44 8.86
N GLY A 27 -10.67 -8.73 7.60
CA GLY A 27 -11.59 -9.45 6.74
C GLY A 27 -12.38 -8.63 5.75
N LYS A 28 -12.12 -7.34 5.62
CA LYS A 28 -12.77 -6.52 4.60
C LYS A 28 -12.27 -6.89 3.20
N ASP A 29 -13.15 -6.82 2.21
CA ASP A 29 -12.78 -7.13 0.83
C ASP A 29 -12.09 -5.98 0.10
N ARG A 30 -12.26 -4.76 0.58
CA ARG A 30 -11.63 -3.57 -0.03
C ARG A 30 -11.41 -2.48 0.99
N VAL A 31 -10.48 -1.59 0.67
CA VAL A 31 -10.25 -0.37 1.44
C VAL A 31 -11.21 0.69 0.93
N GLU A 32 -12.03 1.24 1.82
CA GLU A 32 -13.01 2.26 1.48
C GLU A 32 -12.67 3.62 2.08
N SER A 33 -11.86 3.62 3.13
CA SER A 33 -11.38 4.86 3.74
C SER A 33 -10.01 4.65 4.35
N PRO A 34 -9.25 5.74 4.57
CA PRO A 34 -7.92 5.61 5.21
C PRO A 34 -7.96 4.95 6.58
N SER A 35 -9.07 5.09 7.30
CA SER A 35 -9.22 4.49 8.63
C SER A 35 -9.34 2.97 8.61
N ASP A 36 -9.53 2.36 7.45
CA ASP A 36 -9.53 0.90 7.32
C ASP A 36 -8.13 0.32 7.46
N TRP A 37 -7.09 1.13 7.22
CA TRP A 37 -5.70 0.71 7.38
C TRP A 37 -5.30 0.71 8.86
N PRO A 38 -4.39 -0.20 9.27
CA PRO A 38 -4.03 -0.36 10.68
C PRO A 38 -3.13 0.73 11.26
N VAL A 39 -2.66 1.66 10.43
CA VAL A 39 -1.76 2.75 10.85
C VAL A 39 -2.33 4.07 10.40
N GLU A 40 -2.33 5.07 11.28
CA GLU A 40 -2.75 6.41 10.94
C GLU A 40 -1.75 7.09 10.02
N GLY A 41 -2.22 8.03 9.20
CA GLY A 41 -1.37 8.84 8.34
C GLY A 41 -1.47 8.53 6.87
N LEU A 42 -2.35 7.61 6.47
CA LEU A 42 -2.59 7.35 5.06
C LEU A 42 -3.44 8.48 4.46
N LEU A 43 -2.91 9.14 3.43
CA LEU A 43 -3.60 10.23 2.75
C LEU A 43 -4.33 9.75 1.50
N VAL A 44 -3.70 8.86 0.74
CA VAL A 44 -4.24 8.35 -0.52
C VAL A 44 -3.87 6.88 -0.66
N HIS A 45 -4.81 6.08 -1.14
CA HIS A 45 -4.58 4.68 -1.47
C HIS A 45 -5.25 4.40 -2.82
N VAL A 46 -4.46 3.96 -3.80
CA VAL A 46 -4.95 3.63 -5.13
C VAL A 46 -4.39 2.28 -5.55
N ALA A 47 -5.25 1.38 -5.98
CA ALA A 47 -4.83 0.08 -6.47
C ALA A 47 -5.59 -0.23 -7.77
N GLY A 48 -4.88 -0.79 -8.75
CA GLY A 48 -5.52 -1.12 -10.01
C GLY A 48 -4.60 -1.83 -10.98
N GLU A 49 -5.21 -2.41 -12.00
CA GLU A 49 -4.51 -3.09 -13.08
C GLU A 49 -4.24 -2.13 -14.21
N GLY A 50 -2.97 -1.98 -14.58
CA GLY A 50 -2.57 -1.17 -15.73
C GLY A 50 -1.98 -2.04 -16.84
N PRO A 51 -1.48 -1.41 -17.92
CA PRO A 51 -0.89 -2.16 -19.03
C PRO A 51 0.32 -3.00 -18.65
N ASN A 52 1.01 -2.63 -17.58
CA ASN A 52 2.22 -3.32 -17.12
C ASN A 52 1.99 -4.13 -15.85
N GLY A 53 0.74 -4.42 -15.49
CA GLY A 53 0.39 -5.22 -14.34
C GLY A 53 -0.30 -4.44 -13.23
N PHE A 54 -0.47 -5.09 -12.10
CA PHE A 54 -1.15 -4.51 -10.94
C PHE A 54 -0.23 -3.56 -10.19
N ARG A 55 -0.75 -2.43 -9.78
CA ARG A 55 0.03 -1.40 -9.08
C ARG A 55 -0.75 -0.87 -7.89
N VAL A 56 -0.05 -0.70 -6.77
CA VAL A 56 -0.62 -0.13 -5.55
C VAL A 56 0.20 1.10 -5.19
N VAL A 57 -0.47 2.23 -5.02
CA VAL A 57 0.19 3.50 -4.67
C VAL A 57 -0.44 4.05 -3.40
N ASP A 58 0.38 4.28 -2.40
CA ASP A 58 -0.03 4.93 -1.16
C ASP A 58 0.72 6.25 -1.01
N VAL A 59 0.04 7.25 -0.49
CA VAL A 59 0.68 8.48 -0.05
C VAL A 59 0.48 8.59 1.45
N TRP A 60 1.57 8.70 2.18
CA TRP A 60 1.59 8.82 3.64
C TRP A 60 1.95 10.23 4.07
N GLU A 61 1.42 10.68 5.18
CA GLU A 61 1.68 12.04 5.69
C GLU A 61 3.14 12.26 6.08
N SER A 62 3.86 11.17 6.43
CA SER A 62 5.25 11.25 6.86
C SER A 62 5.97 9.94 6.62
N GLU A 63 7.30 10.00 6.60
CA GLU A 63 8.15 8.83 6.52
C GLU A 63 7.95 7.92 7.75
N GLU A 64 7.76 8.53 8.92
CA GLU A 64 7.51 7.80 10.15
C GLU A 64 6.24 6.93 10.05
N ALA A 65 5.14 7.50 9.55
CA ALA A 65 3.90 6.76 9.37
C ALA A 65 4.07 5.62 8.36
N CYS A 66 4.77 5.89 7.27
CA CYS A 66 5.06 4.89 6.25
C CYS A 66 5.89 3.74 6.81
N ASN A 67 6.90 4.05 7.63
CA ASN A 67 7.75 3.04 8.26
C ASN A 67 6.98 2.19 9.26
N LYS A 68 6.08 2.79 10.03
CA LYS A 68 5.22 2.03 10.95
C LYS A 68 4.34 1.05 10.19
N PHE A 69 3.79 1.48 9.07
CA PHE A 69 3.00 0.60 8.21
C PHE A 69 3.87 -0.54 7.67
N GLY A 70 5.09 -0.23 7.24
CA GLY A 70 6.03 -1.22 6.73
C GLY A 70 6.35 -2.32 7.74
N GLU A 71 6.43 -1.99 9.03
CA GLU A 71 6.67 -2.98 10.08
C GLU A 71 5.53 -4.00 10.18
N ILE A 72 4.30 -3.56 10.00
CA ILE A 72 3.13 -4.43 10.00
C ILE A 72 3.03 -5.19 8.68
N LEU A 73 3.21 -4.48 7.58
CA LEU A 73 3.00 -5.01 6.24
C LEU A 73 3.99 -6.10 5.87
N GLY A 74 5.25 -6.00 6.32
CA GLY A 74 6.31 -6.90 5.89
C GLY A 74 5.98 -8.39 6.05
N SER A 75 5.48 -8.79 7.22
CA SER A 75 5.12 -10.18 7.47
C SER A 75 3.91 -10.62 6.65
N VAL A 76 2.95 -9.72 6.45
CA VAL A 76 1.76 -10.01 5.65
C VAL A 76 2.14 -10.23 4.18
N LEU A 77 3.00 -9.39 3.63
CA LEU A 77 3.47 -9.55 2.26
C LEU A 77 4.18 -10.88 2.06
N GLN A 78 5.02 -11.26 3.01
CA GLN A 78 5.72 -12.53 2.97
C GLN A 78 4.75 -13.70 2.97
N GLU A 79 3.72 -13.65 3.81
CA GLU A 79 2.72 -14.72 3.91
C GLU A 79 1.88 -14.86 2.64
N VAL A 80 1.56 -13.75 1.96
CA VAL A 80 0.76 -13.80 0.73
C VAL A 80 1.59 -14.00 -0.54
N GLY A 81 2.93 -13.99 -0.41
CA GLY A 81 3.82 -14.27 -1.54
C GLY A 81 4.21 -13.07 -2.38
N ILE A 82 4.07 -11.84 -1.85
CA ILE A 82 4.56 -10.64 -2.51
C ILE A 82 6.01 -10.43 -2.09
N THR A 83 6.94 -10.63 -3.02
CA THR A 83 8.37 -10.53 -2.76
C THR A 83 9.03 -9.33 -3.45
N ASP A 84 8.32 -8.64 -4.32
CA ASP A 84 8.83 -7.43 -4.95
C ASP A 84 8.97 -6.30 -3.92
N GLN A 85 10.14 -5.66 -3.90
CA GLN A 85 10.41 -4.58 -2.96
C GLN A 85 9.64 -3.33 -3.37
N PRO A 86 9.02 -2.61 -2.44
CA PRO A 86 8.34 -1.37 -2.77
C PRO A 86 9.33 -0.24 -3.04
N GLU A 87 8.90 0.73 -3.84
CA GLU A 87 9.62 1.98 -4.01
C GLU A 87 9.06 3.02 -3.05
N MET A 88 9.94 3.78 -2.41
CA MET A 88 9.53 4.87 -1.52
C MET A 88 10.28 6.14 -1.93
N TYR A 89 9.55 7.23 -2.12
CA TYR A 89 10.17 8.51 -2.48
C TYR A 89 9.32 9.69 -2.01
N ALA A 90 9.95 10.85 -1.89
CA ALA A 90 9.25 12.09 -1.61
C ALA A 90 8.62 12.60 -2.92
N PRO A 91 7.35 12.99 -2.94
CA PRO A 91 6.74 13.49 -4.17
C PRO A 91 7.31 14.86 -4.53
N HIS A 92 7.54 15.07 -5.83
CA HIS A 92 7.90 16.38 -6.35
C HIS A 92 6.71 17.35 -6.23
N ALA A 93 5.51 16.82 -6.46
CA ALA A 93 4.27 17.55 -6.28
C ALA A 93 3.20 16.60 -5.77
N PHE A 94 2.39 17.07 -4.83
CA PHE A 94 1.26 16.32 -4.30
C PHE A 94 0.11 17.29 -4.10
N VAL A 95 -0.96 17.08 -4.87
CA VAL A 95 -2.16 17.91 -4.82
C VAL A 95 -3.36 16.98 -4.61
N SER A 96 -4.20 17.30 -3.65
CA SER A 96 -5.43 16.53 -3.41
C SER A 96 -6.65 17.47 -3.48
N ALA A 97 -7.79 16.86 -3.77
CA ALA A 97 -9.06 17.61 -3.82
C ALA A 97 -9.47 18.09 -2.43
#